data_cae8e24676bbcea904703f3c984e4a3c
#
_entry.id   cae8e24676bbcea904703f3c984e4a3c
#
_cell.length_a   1.000
_cell.length_b   1.000
_cell.length_c   1.000
_cell.angle_alpha   90.00
_cell.angle_beta   90.00
_cell.angle_gamma   90.00
#
_symmetry.space_group_name_H-M   'P 1'
#
loop_
_entity.id
_entity.type
_entity.pdbx_description
1 polymer ?
#
loop_
_entity_poly.entity_id
_entity_poly.type
_entity_poly.pdbx_seq_one_letter_code
_entity_poly.pdbx_strand_id
1 'polypeptide(L)'
;MVHQVQTSLDHRGVFGQRGVPLFPSAGMFEALGGREAIARLVDGLYDRIEADSILRPAFNRDLTKEREKLKLFFEAWLGGAPTYFDAVWPPGLKAAHASVSISRGMAERWLGHFFGSFAETIKDPTLINPIKPLISRLALALVTRTDDPMPGERVRDVPDARFLRAVQRDDAADIAEAAAAHPHVLPLHGPKLLLVASIRGKVKAAEEMLRQGVDVNAVAMLPGSDANLYDLPMLPITPLCAALASHREVIVKMLVEHGAQYDIFTAACLGDFDAVRELLDSAPNLANASDPGCDVADVTPLMHAVFAGQVEVAQLLLRRGATVGVNSVRLIRAAANRGHEALTDLLLAHGAEPAAIGAGVWVMYPAIADKLVARGANVNQEPGIWIGMCCTGNSGHKENAALARAMLRYGADVTALYKGRTALHCAAKAGFVHVVEALIECGGDLNALNERGQTPLDEVEDAGKSIDRESMRRLLIAHGARPNKHKTIPQ
;
A
#
# COMPACT_ATOMS: atom_id res chain seq x y z
N MET A 1 4.45 9.26 -18.66
CA MET A 1 5.23 8.49 -17.66
C MET A 1 5.20 9.13 -16.27
N VAL A 2 5.57 10.40 -16.08
CA VAL A 2 5.47 11.09 -14.77
C VAL A 2 4.04 11.13 -14.23
N HIS A 3 3.04 11.32 -15.08
CA HIS A 3 1.61 11.29 -14.70
C HIS A 3 1.14 9.90 -14.24
N GLN A 4 1.67 8.81 -14.81
CA GLN A 4 1.31 7.44 -14.40
C GLN A 4 1.94 7.03 -13.06
N VAL A 5 3.16 7.50 -12.77
CA VAL A 5 3.78 7.27 -11.45
C VAL A 5 3.08 8.08 -10.37
N GLN A 6 2.62 9.29 -10.69
CA GLN A 6 1.87 10.16 -9.78
C GLN A 6 0.51 9.57 -9.41
N THR A 7 -0.25 9.04 -10.39
CA THR A 7 -1.52 8.33 -10.15
C THR A 7 -1.32 7.02 -9.37
N SER A 8 -0.24 6.29 -9.62
CA SER A 8 0.09 5.04 -8.91
C SER A 8 0.41 5.25 -7.42
N LEU A 9 0.97 6.40 -7.04
CA LEU A 9 1.30 6.73 -5.64
C LEU A 9 0.12 7.40 -4.91
N ASP A 10 -0.70 8.18 -5.60
CA ASP A 10 -1.94 8.74 -5.05
C ASP A 10 -2.94 7.64 -4.66
N HIS A 11 -3.00 6.55 -5.42
CA HIS A 11 -3.85 5.40 -5.10
C HIS A 11 -3.37 4.57 -3.89
N ARG A 12 -2.15 4.80 -3.38
CA ARG A 12 -1.57 4.03 -2.27
C ARG A 12 -1.65 4.75 -0.91
N GLY A 13 -2.34 5.87 -0.83
CA GLY A 13 -2.58 6.59 0.45
C GLY A 13 -1.31 7.09 1.15
N VAL A 14 -0.21 7.27 0.40
CA VAL A 14 1.09 7.58 1.01
C VAL A 14 1.24 9.07 1.30
N PHE A 15 0.64 9.97 0.51
CA PHE A 15 0.75 11.41 0.72
C PHE A 15 -0.31 12.18 -0.08
N GLY A 16 -1.00 13.11 0.52
CA GLY A 16 -1.75 14.08 -0.24
C GLY A 16 -2.71 14.94 0.56
N GLN A 17 -2.32 16.17 0.85
CA GLN A 17 -3.29 17.27 0.86
C GLN A 17 -3.49 17.69 -0.59
N ARG A 18 -4.76 17.88 -1.02
CA ARG A 18 -5.10 18.31 -2.38
C ARG A 18 -4.35 19.59 -2.74
N GLY A 19 -3.74 19.63 -3.92
CA GLY A 19 -3.15 20.82 -4.53
C GLY A 19 -1.64 20.98 -4.45
N VAL A 20 -0.90 20.07 -3.77
CA VAL A 20 0.57 20.13 -3.75
C VAL A 20 1.13 18.93 -4.51
N PRO A 21 1.93 19.12 -5.57
CA PRO A 21 2.56 18.01 -6.29
C PRO A 21 3.44 17.20 -5.33
N LEU A 22 3.37 15.87 -5.44
CA LEU A 22 4.18 14.94 -4.64
C LEU A 22 5.54 14.66 -5.23
N PHE A 23 5.70 15.02 -6.49
CA PHE A 23 6.91 14.80 -7.27
C PHE A 23 7.44 16.12 -7.80
N PRO A 24 8.76 16.25 -7.89
CA PRO A 24 9.38 17.35 -8.62
C PRO A 24 8.93 17.37 -10.09
N SER A 25 9.07 18.51 -10.75
CA SER A 25 8.73 18.65 -12.16
C SER A 25 9.52 17.68 -13.04
N ALA A 26 8.94 17.28 -14.17
CA ALA A 26 9.62 16.43 -15.15
C ALA A 26 10.97 17.04 -15.57
N GLY A 27 12.01 16.19 -15.71
CA GLY A 27 13.36 16.62 -16.06
C GLY A 27 14.24 17.04 -14.86
N MET A 28 13.71 16.99 -13.63
CA MET A 28 14.48 17.35 -12.44
C MET A 28 15.70 16.44 -12.23
N PHE A 29 15.57 15.16 -12.50
CA PHE A 29 16.68 14.21 -12.41
C PHE A 29 17.88 14.61 -13.27
N GLU A 30 17.64 14.94 -14.54
CA GLU A 30 18.68 15.36 -15.46
C GLU A 30 19.23 16.75 -15.09
N ALA A 31 18.38 17.69 -14.68
CA ALA A 31 18.79 19.01 -14.24
C ALA A 31 19.74 18.97 -13.04
N LEU A 32 19.56 18.01 -12.14
CA LEU A 32 20.46 17.79 -10.99
C LEU A 32 21.79 17.13 -11.37
N GLY A 33 21.94 16.64 -12.59
CA GLY A 33 23.15 15.97 -13.09
C GLY A 33 23.06 14.43 -13.07
N GLY A 34 21.84 13.89 -13.07
CA GLY A 34 21.57 12.47 -13.25
C GLY A 34 22.09 11.57 -12.12
N ARG A 35 22.30 10.30 -12.45
CA ARG A 35 22.65 9.25 -11.49
C ARG A 35 23.92 9.53 -10.69
N GLU A 36 24.94 10.08 -11.31
CA GLU A 36 26.21 10.35 -10.61
C GLU A 36 26.08 11.46 -9.56
N ALA A 37 25.31 12.50 -9.87
CA ALA A 37 25.07 13.58 -8.92
C ALA A 37 24.20 13.08 -7.74
N ILE A 38 23.18 12.27 -8.02
CA ILE A 38 22.37 11.65 -6.98
C ILE A 38 23.19 10.69 -6.11
N ALA A 39 24.10 9.93 -6.69
CA ALA A 39 24.98 9.05 -5.93
C ALA A 39 25.85 9.86 -4.95
N ARG A 40 26.53 10.93 -5.43
CA ARG A 40 27.32 11.82 -4.57
C ARG A 40 26.48 12.48 -3.48
N LEU A 41 25.28 12.96 -3.82
CA LEU A 41 24.35 13.56 -2.85
C LEU A 41 24.00 12.58 -1.73
N VAL A 42 23.65 11.34 -2.07
CA VAL A 42 23.29 10.31 -1.09
C VAL A 42 24.49 9.88 -0.26
N ASP A 43 25.65 9.70 -0.89
CA ASP A 43 26.88 9.32 -0.16
C ASP A 43 27.27 10.41 0.84
N GLY A 44 27.28 11.67 0.44
CA GLY A 44 27.57 12.81 1.34
C GLY A 44 26.52 12.97 2.45
N LEU A 45 25.24 12.66 2.20
CA LEU A 45 24.22 12.60 3.24
C LEU A 45 24.54 11.52 4.29
N TYR A 46 24.86 10.31 3.85
CA TYR A 46 25.12 9.20 4.78
C TYR A 46 26.45 9.36 5.52
N ASP A 47 27.46 10.00 4.93
CA ASP A 47 28.70 10.32 5.63
C ASP A 47 28.44 11.28 6.79
N ARG A 48 27.52 12.24 6.62
CA ARG A 48 27.08 13.15 7.68
C ARG A 48 26.27 12.42 8.76
N ILE A 49 25.39 11.47 8.35
CA ILE A 49 24.63 10.63 9.29
C ILE A 49 25.57 9.74 10.11
N GLU A 50 26.62 9.18 9.53
CA GLU A 50 27.61 8.37 10.25
C GLU A 50 28.32 9.15 11.37
N ALA A 51 28.51 10.44 11.18
CA ALA A 51 29.12 11.35 12.15
C ALA A 51 28.10 11.91 13.18
N ASP A 52 26.79 11.74 12.96
CA ASP A 52 25.74 12.28 13.84
C ASP A 52 25.35 11.27 14.93
N SER A 53 25.72 11.55 16.17
CA SER A 53 25.45 10.67 17.33
C SER A 53 23.97 10.50 17.66
N ILE A 54 23.09 11.40 17.20
CA ILE A 54 21.64 11.34 17.38
C ILE A 54 20.97 10.52 16.27
N LEU A 55 21.39 10.72 15.02
CA LEU A 55 20.79 10.02 13.88
C LEU A 55 21.36 8.62 13.67
N ARG A 56 22.68 8.44 13.87
CA ARG A 56 23.37 7.18 13.59
C ARG A 56 22.71 5.94 14.19
N PRO A 57 22.20 5.98 15.45
CA PRO A 57 21.52 4.84 16.07
C PRO A 57 20.21 4.42 15.38
N ALA A 58 19.58 5.31 14.58
CA ALA A 58 18.36 5.00 13.82
C ALA A 58 18.61 4.12 12.58
N PHE A 59 19.87 3.95 12.20
CA PHE A 59 20.27 3.23 10.99
C PHE A 59 20.97 1.90 11.31
N ASN A 60 21.05 0.98 10.32
CA ASN A 60 21.78 -0.27 10.44
C ASN A 60 23.29 -0.02 10.68
N ARG A 61 24.00 -1.03 11.20
CA ARG A 61 25.46 -0.96 11.32
C ARG A 61 26.15 -0.80 9.96
N ASP A 62 25.67 -1.56 8.97
CA ASP A 62 26.10 -1.46 7.58
C ASP A 62 25.09 -0.63 6.80
N LEU A 63 25.51 0.54 6.32
CA LEU A 63 24.68 1.49 5.57
C LEU A 63 24.68 1.25 4.07
N THR A 64 25.40 0.25 3.58
CA THR A 64 25.55 0.01 2.13
C THR A 64 24.21 -0.20 1.45
N LYS A 65 23.35 -1.03 2.03
CA LYS A 65 22.02 -1.30 1.48
C LYS A 65 21.08 -0.10 1.53
N GLU A 66 21.15 0.68 2.60
CA GLU A 66 20.36 1.90 2.78
C GLU A 66 20.79 2.98 1.77
N ARG A 67 22.10 3.16 1.55
CA ARG A 67 22.65 4.07 0.53
C ARG A 67 22.11 3.70 -0.86
N GLU A 68 22.24 2.45 -1.26
CA GLU A 68 21.75 1.99 -2.57
C GLU A 68 20.23 2.15 -2.73
N LYS A 69 19.46 1.81 -1.71
CA LYS A 69 18.00 2.01 -1.74
C LYS A 69 17.62 3.48 -1.89
N LEU A 70 18.30 4.38 -1.18
CA LEU A 70 17.99 5.80 -1.25
C LEU A 70 18.42 6.41 -2.60
N LYS A 71 19.51 5.95 -3.19
CA LYS A 71 19.93 6.34 -4.56
C LYS A 71 18.84 5.97 -5.56
N LEU A 72 18.36 4.72 -5.54
CA LEU A 72 17.29 4.24 -6.41
C LEU A 72 15.96 4.98 -6.17
N PHE A 73 15.65 5.30 -4.90
CA PHE A 73 14.47 6.08 -4.55
C PHE A 73 14.54 7.50 -5.15
N PHE A 74 15.64 8.21 -4.95
CA PHE A 74 15.78 9.57 -5.51
C PHE A 74 15.84 9.56 -7.03
N GLU A 75 16.50 8.59 -7.67
CA GLU A 75 16.47 8.44 -9.13
C GLU A 75 15.03 8.35 -9.63
N ALA A 76 14.22 7.44 -9.08
CA ALA A 76 12.84 7.26 -9.48
C ALA A 76 11.94 8.45 -9.10
N TRP A 77 12.12 9.01 -7.89
CA TRP A 77 11.31 10.12 -7.37
C TRP A 77 11.53 11.44 -8.15
N LEU A 78 12.73 11.66 -8.65
CA LEU A 78 13.12 12.84 -9.41
C LEU A 78 12.83 12.73 -10.92
N GLY A 79 12.26 11.60 -11.36
CA GLY A 79 11.83 11.38 -12.74
C GLY A 79 12.85 10.68 -13.63
N GLY A 80 13.86 10.04 -13.05
CA GLY A 80 14.76 9.09 -13.71
C GLY A 80 14.14 7.70 -13.87
N ALA A 81 14.98 6.67 -13.97
CA ALA A 81 14.51 5.28 -14.13
C ALA A 81 13.66 4.82 -12.92
N PRO A 82 12.47 4.26 -13.13
CA PRO A 82 11.55 3.88 -12.04
C PRO A 82 11.96 2.59 -11.32
N THR A 83 13.22 2.20 -11.37
CA THR A 83 13.76 0.92 -10.86
C THR A 83 13.40 0.65 -9.39
N TYR A 84 13.38 1.68 -8.56
CA TYR A 84 12.97 1.54 -7.15
C TYR A 84 11.51 1.14 -7.00
N PHE A 85 10.62 1.77 -7.75
CA PHE A 85 9.18 1.49 -7.70
C PHE A 85 8.83 0.16 -8.39
N ASP A 86 9.68 -0.31 -9.31
CA ASP A 86 9.50 -1.55 -10.04
C ASP A 86 10.10 -2.77 -9.30
N ALA A 87 11.27 -2.63 -8.70
CA ALA A 87 12.00 -3.74 -8.06
C ALA A 87 11.60 -3.98 -6.61
N VAL A 88 11.24 -2.92 -5.90
CA VAL A 88 10.78 -2.98 -4.52
C VAL A 88 9.36 -2.49 -4.53
N TRP A 89 8.39 -3.39 -4.38
CA TRP A 89 7.07 -3.00 -3.90
C TRP A 89 7.30 -2.41 -2.49
N PRO A 90 7.42 -1.08 -2.31
CA PRO A 90 7.70 -0.58 -1.00
C PRO A 90 6.46 -0.79 -0.15
N PRO A 91 6.57 -1.39 1.01
CA PRO A 91 5.69 -1.00 2.07
C PRO A 91 5.77 0.53 2.08
N GLY A 92 4.64 1.24 2.13
CA GLY A 92 4.64 2.70 2.08
C GLY A 92 5.75 3.27 2.97
N LEU A 93 6.28 4.45 2.66
CA LEU A 93 7.45 5.01 3.36
C LEU A 93 7.35 4.91 4.89
N LYS A 94 6.15 5.12 5.46
CA LYS A 94 5.86 4.88 6.89
C LYS A 94 6.10 3.44 7.31
N ALA A 95 5.65 2.46 6.52
CA ALA A 95 5.83 1.05 6.85
C ALA A 95 7.30 0.61 6.76
N ALA A 96 8.06 1.17 5.82
CA ALA A 96 9.50 0.95 5.73
C ALA A 96 10.27 1.49 6.95
N HIS A 97 9.73 2.49 7.64
CA HIS A 97 10.30 3.11 8.84
C HIS A 97 9.59 2.70 10.13
N ALA A 98 8.63 1.78 10.08
CA ALA A 98 7.83 1.36 11.24
C ALA A 98 8.65 0.78 12.40
N SER A 99 9.87 0.33 12.15
CA SER A 99 10.79 -0.18 13.19
C SER A 99 11.66 0.90 13.83
N VAL A 100 11.50 2.18 13.46
CA VAL A 100 12.33 3.28 13.93
C VAL A 100 11.45 4.36 14.54
N SER A 101 11.73 4.74 15.78
CA SER A 101 11.08 5.89 16.43
C SER A 101 11.79 7.17 16.00
N ILE A 102 11.11 7.98 15.18
CA ILE A 102 11.65 9.21 14.61
C ILE A 102 11.00 10.41 15.28
N SER A 103 11.80 11.26 15.94
CA SER A 103 11.35 12.55 16.48
C SER A 103 11.34 13.63 15.40
N ARG A 104 10.70 14.74 15.69
CA ARG A 104 10.75 15.92 14.84
C ARG A 104 12.18 16.45 14.68
N GLY A 105 12.94 16.52 15.77
CA GLY A 105 14.34 16.96 15.74
C GLY A 105 15.23 16.04 14.90
N MET A 106 15.01 14.69 14.95
CA MET A 106 15.69 13.74 14.06
C MET A 106 15.36 14.00 12.59
N ALA A 107 14.10 14.25 12.26
CA ALA A 107 13.68 14.57 10.89
C ALA A 107 14.31 15.88 10.40
N GLU A 108 14.33 16.91 11.24
CA GLU A 108 14.95 18.20 10.93
C GLU A 108 16.48 18.11 10.78
N ARG A 109 17.15 17.29 11.62
CA ARG A 109 18.59 16.99 11.47
C ARG A 109 18.89 16.28 10.16
N TRP A 110 18.08 15.27 9.83
CA TRP A 110 18.21 14.56 8.55
C TRP A 110 18.06 15.53 7.37
N LEU A 111 17.08 16.43 7.41
CA LEU A 111 16.90 17.48 6.41
C LEU A 111 18.10 18.42 6.35
N GLY A 112 18.68 18.80 7.48
CA GLY A 112 19.90 19.61 7.56
C GLY A 112 21.08 18.94 6.85
N HIS A 113 21.28 17.63 7.09
CA HIS A 113 22.31 16.85 6.42
C HIS A 113 22.04 16.70 4.92
N PHE A 114 20.78 16.48 4.54
CA PHE A 114 20.37 16.41 3.13
C PHE A 114 20.66 17.73 2.41
N PHE A 115 20.23 18.86 2.97
CA PHE A 115 20.47 20.17 2.36
C PHE A 115 21.95 20.55 2.33
N GLY A 116 22.72 20.18 3.33
CA GLY A 116 24.17 20.35 3.35
C GLY A 116 24.85 19.57 2.23
N SER A 117 24.52 18.28 2.09
CA SER A 117 25.05 17.46 1.00
C SER A 117 24.59 17.95 -0.38
N PHE A 118 23.33 18.42 -0.49
CA PHE A 118 22.82 19.02 -1.72
C PHE A 118 23.65 20.25 -2.14
N ALA A 119 23.91 21.17 -1.21
CA ALA A 119 24.68 22.38 -1.50
C ALA A 119 26.12 22.11 -1.95
N GLU A 120 26.73 21.02 -1.48
CA GLU A 120 28.08 20.61 -1.87
C GLU A 120 28.13 19.89 -3.22
N THR A 121 27.03 19.17 -3.56
CA THR A 121 27.01 18.28 -4.72
C THR A 121 26.42 18.92 -5.96
N ILE A 122 25.36 19.73 -5.79
CA ILE A 122 24.58 20.28 -6.90
C ILE A 122 25.07 21.68 -7.22
N LYS A 123 25.51 21.89 -8.49
CA LYS A 123 26.11 23.15 -8.94
C LYS A 123 25.15 24.34 -8.96
N ASP A 124 23.88 24.08 -9.29
CA ASP A 124 22.84 25.11 -9.30
C ASP A 124 22.02 25.05 -8.00
N PRO A 125 22.26 25.98 -7.06
CA PRO A 125 21.54 25.96 -5.78
C PRO A 125 20.05 26.27 -5.91
N THR A 126 19.58 26.81 -7.03
CA THR A 126 18.16 27.16 -7.23
C THR A 126 17.30 25.94 -7.41
N LEU A 127 17.87 24.80 -7.85
CA LEU A 127 17.19 23.52 -8.03
C LEU A 127 16.68 22.93 -6.72
N ILE A 128 17.14 23.42 -5.56
CA ILE A 128 16.61 23.01 -4.26
C ILE A 128 15.18 23.55 -4.01
N ASN A 129 14.84 24.70 -4.60
CA ASN A 129 13.57 25.38 -4.30
C ASN A 129 12.32 24.53 -4.56
N PRO A 130 12.18 23.82 -5.70
CA PRO A 130 11.05 22.94 -5.94
C PRO A 130 11.12 21.63 -5.12
N ILE A 131 12.30 21.20 -4.66
CA ILE A 131 12.53 19.96 -3.94
C ILE A 131 12.30 20.14 -2.43
N LYS A 132 12.74 21.27 -1.88
CA LYS A 132 12.75 21.55 -0.44
C LYS A 132 11.41 21.34 0.24
N PRO A 133 10.27 21.87 -0.24
CA PRO A 133 8.96 21.63 0.41
C PRO A 133 8.53 20.17 0.34
N LEU A 134 8.86 19.48 -0.75
CA LEU A 134 8.49 18.08 -0.96
C LEU A 134 9.28 17.15 -0.05
N ILE A 135 10.61 17.29 -0.01
CA ILE A 135 11.45 16.43 0.84
C ILE A 135 11.24 16.72 2.33
N SER A 136 10.99 17.99 2.70
CA SER A 136 10.66 18.35 4.09
C SER A 136 9.36 17.68 4.54
N ARG A 137 8.34 17.68 3.68
CA ARG A 137 7.07 17.00 3.95
C ARG A 137 7.24 15.50 4.07
N LEU A 138 8.05 14.87 3.20
CA LEU A 138 8.35 13.44 3.30
C LEU A 138 9.03 13.09 4.63
N ALA A 139 10.05 13.83 5.03
CA ALA A 139 10.77 13.59 6.28
C ALA A 139 9.87 13.80 7.52
N LEU A 140 9.09 14.87 7.55
CA LEU A 140 8.18 15.16 8.67
C LEU A 140 7.01 14.18 8.77
N ALA A 141 6.58 13.58 7.67
CA ALA A 141 5.56 12.53 7.68
C ALA A 141 6.03 11.22 8.33
N LEU A 142 7.33 11.05 8.56
CA LEU A 142 7.92 9.90 9.26
C LEU A 142 8.04 10.08 10.78
N VAL A 143 7.69 11.25 11.30
CA VAL A 143 7.75 11.51 12.75
C VAL A 143 6.77 10.60 13.49
N THR A 144 7.30 9.85 14.45
CA THR A 144 6.58 8.83 15.25
C THR A 144 6.79 8.98 16.75
N ARG A 145 7.59 9.96 17.20
CA ARG A 145 7.77 10.29 18.62
C ARG A 145 7.82 11.80 18.83
N THR A 146 7.48 12.26 20.03
CA THR A 146 7.38 13.68 20.39
C THR A 146 8.68 14.31 20.84
N ASP A 147 9.55 13.54 21.48
CA ASP A 147 10.82 13.96 22.08
C ASP A 147 12.03 13.48 21.26
N ASP A 148 13.13 14.20 21.35
CA ASP A 148 14.37 13.78 20.74
C ASP A 148 15.06 12.68 21.57
N PRO A 149 15.70 11.69 20.92
CA PRO A 149 16.44 10.67 21.65
C PRO A 149 17.69 11.27 22.29
N MET A 150 18.05 10.74 23.46
CA MET A 150 19.34 11.04 24.08
C MET A 150 20.49 10.43 23.27
N PRO A 151 21.69 11.05 23.27
CA PRO A 151 22.85 10.48 22.62
C PRO A 151 23.11 9.03 23.10
N GLY A 152 23.17 8.08 22.13
CA GLY A 152 23.36 6.66 22.44
C GLY A 152 22.08 5.89 22.76
N GLU A 153 20.91 6.52 22.81
CA GLU A 153 19.62 5.84 22.97
C GLU A 153 19.33 4.92 21.79
N ARG A 154 18.85 3.69 22.07
CA ARG A 154 18.45 2.74 21.04
C ARG A 154 17.08 3.09 20.49
N VAL A 155 17.02 3.80 19.39
CA VAL A 155 15.75 4.16 18.70
C VAL A 155 15.19 3.03 17.84
N ARG A 156 15.86 1.89 17.75
CA ARG A 156 15.45 0.70 17.00
C ARG A 156 14.84 -0.43 17.83
N ASP A 157 15.01 -0.45 19.13
CA ASP A 157 14.30 -1.40 19.99
C ASP A 157 12.89 -0.87 20.21
N VAL A 158 12.01 -1.37 19.36
CA VAL A 158 10.64 -0.92 19.18
C VAL A 158 9.87 -1.07 20.49
N PRO A 159 9.63 0.01 21.24
CA PRO A 159 8.75 -0.04 22.42
C PRO A 159 7.39 -0.63 22.09
N ASP A 160 6.89 -0.41 20.85
CA ASP A 160 5.63 -0.95 20.33
C ASP A 160 5.53 -2.48 20.45
N ALA A 161 6.63 -3.21 20.27
CA ALA A 161 6.63 -4.66 20.40
C ALA A 161 6.40 -5.12 21.86
N ARG A 162 6.85 -4.33 22.85
CA ARG A 162 6.54 -4.57 24.26
C ARG A 162 5.05 -4.34 24.52
N PHE A 163 4.53 -3.19 24.11
CA PHE A 163 3.10 -2.87 24.26
C PHE A 163 2.22 -3.91 23.56
N LEU A 164 2.54 -4.30 22.34
CA LEU A 164 1.75 -5.31 21.62
C LEU A 164 1.76 -6.66 22.36
N ARG A 165 2.89 -7.09 22.91
CA ARG A 165 2.96 -8.31 23.72
C ARG A 165 2.17 -8.19 25.02
N ALA A 166 2.24 -7.03 25.70
CA ALA A 166 1.46 -6.76 26.91
C ALA A 166 -0.06 -6.80 26.60
N VAL A 167 -0.49 -6.17 25.50
CA VAL A 167 -1.86 -6.27 25.01
C VAL A 167 -2.26 -7.71 24.71
N GLN A 168 -1.43 -8.50 24.03
CA GLN A 168 -1.72 -9.90 23.72
C GLN A 168 -1.91 -10.75 24.97
N ARG A 169 -1.15 -10.47 26.05
CA ARG A 169 -1.22 -11.16 27.35
C ARG A 169 -2.33 -10.62 28.25
N ASP A 170 -2.97 -9.53 27.89
CA ASP A 170 -3.90 -8.78 28.73
C ASP A 170 -3.28 -8.30 30.05
N ASP A 171 -2.03 -7.83 29.97
CA ASP A 171 -1.19 -7.45 31.10
C ASP A 171 -1.17 -5.94 31.28
N ALA A 172 -2.07 -5.43 32.14
CA ALA A 172 -2.19 -4.02 32.46
C ALA A 172 -0.93 -3.49 33.17
N ALA A 173 -0.27 -4.30 33.99
CA ALA A 173 0.92 -3.86 34.75
C ALA A 173 2.11 -3.63 33.79
N ASP A 174 2.32 -4.53 32.82
CA ASP A 174 3.36 -4.35 31.79
C ASP A 174 3.07 -3.15 30.87
N ILE A 175 1.79 -2.84 30.60
CA ILE A 175 1.40 -1.63 29.86
C ILE A 175 1.74 -0.38 30.68
N ALA A 176 1.39 -0.34 31.95
CA ALA A 176 1.67 0.81 32.83
C ALA A 176 3.17 1.07 32.96
N GLU A 177 3.97 0.01 33.18
CA GLU A 177 5.43 0.10 33.26
C GLU A 177 6.04 0.54 31.93
N ALA A 178 5.57 -0.01 30.81
CA ALA A 178 6.02 0.38 29.48
C ALA A 178 5.68 1.84 29.16
N ALA A 179 4.49 2.32 29.56
CA ALA A 179 4.06 3.71 29.40
C ALA A 179 4.92 4.68 30.21
N ALA A 180 5.27 4.32 31.44
CA ALA A 180 6.18 5.11 32.27
C ALA A 180 7.59 5.19 31.67
N ALA A 181 8.08 4.07 31.11
CA ALA A 181 9.40 4.01 30.45
C ALA A 181 9.43 4.70 29.09
N HIS A 182 8.30 4.71 28.35
CA HIS A 182 8.18 5.20 26.99
C HIS A 182 6.91 6.03 26.80
N PRO A 183 6.81 7.23 27.41
CA PRO A 183 5.57 8.04 27.46
C PRO A 183 5.08 8.51 26.09
N HIS A 184 5.93 8.50 25.07
CA HIS A 184 5.60 8.89 23.71
C HIS A 184 4.85 7.82 22.91
N VAL A 185 4.84 6.55 23.35
CA VAL A 185 4.31 5.43 22.55
C VAL A 185 2.78 5.44 22.51
N LEU A 186 2.12 5.58 23.65
CA LEU A 186 0.65 5.56 23.70
C LEU A 186 -0.01 6.72 22.97
N PRO A 187 0.50 7.98 23.03
CA PRO A 187 -0.05 9.05 22.19
C PRO A 187 0.00 8.78 20.69
N LEU A 188 1.00 8.01 20.21
CA LEU A 188 1.19 7.74 18.78
C LEU A 188 0.56 6.41 18.34
N HIS A 189 0.70 5.36 19.13
CA HIS A 189 0.31 4.00 18.78
C HIS A 189 -0.85 3.46 19.61
N GLY A 190 -1.25 4.17 20.64
CA GLY A 190 -2.36 3.81 21.52
C GLY A 190 -3.67 3.53 20.79
N PRO A 191 -4.09 4.35 19.81
CA PRO A 191 -5.29 4.06 19.01
C PRO A 191 -5.26 2.68 18.37
N LYS A 192 -4.16 2.30 17.75
CA LYS A 192 -4.00 0.99 17.13
C LYS A 192 -3.95 -0.16 18.15
N LEU A 193 -3.26 0.07 19.28
CA LEU A 193 -3.17 -0.93 20.36
C LEU A 193 -4.52 -1.15 21.02
N LEU A 194 -5.29 -0.06 21.27
CA LEU A 194 -6.64 -0.13 21.82
C LEU A 194 -7.60 -0.85 20.85
N LEU A 195 -7.47 -0.59 19.55
CA LEU A 195 -8.23 -1.30 18.52
C LEU A 195 -7.95 -2.81 18.57
N VAL A 196 -6.67 -3.22 18.63
CA VAL A 196 -6.27 -4.64 18.75
C VAL A 196 -6.81 -5.26 20.06
N ALA A 197 -6.73 -4.54 21.17
CA ALA A 197 -7.29 -4.99 22.44
C ALA A 197 -8.81 -5.21 22.34
N SER A 198 -9.51 -4.27 21.69
CA SER A 198 -10.96 -4.30 21.49
C SER A 198 -11.41 -5.53 20.69
N ILE A 199 -10.74 -5.82 19.57
CA ILE A 199 -11.03 -7.00 18.76
C ILE A 199 -10.77 -8.30 19.51
N ARG A 200 -9.65 -8.35 20.25
CA ARG A 200 -9.19 -9.58 20.91
C ARG A 200 -9.80 -9.81 22.29
N GLY A 201 -10.66 -8.91 22.77
CA GLY A 201 -11.30 -9.03 24.07
C GLY A 201 -10.35 -8.83 25.24
N LYS A 202 -9.32 -8.00 25.10
CA LYS A 202 -8.27 -7.74 26.11
C LYS A 202 -8.69 -6.60 27.03
N VAL A 203 -9.54 -6.93 28.01
CA VAL A 203 -10.24 -5.95 28.85
C VAL A 203 -9.27 -5.14 29.71
N LYS A 204 -8.37 -5.81 30.45
CA LYS A 204 -7.41 -5.15 31.35
C LYS A 204 -6.44 -4.26 30.60
N ALA A 205 -5.99 -4.71 29.44
CA ALA A 205 -5.10 -3.95 28.59
C ALA A 205 -5.80 -2.70 28.03
N ALA A 206 -7.05 -2.83 27.56
CA ALA A 206 -7.85 -1.72 27.06
C ALA A 206 -8.12 -0.68 28.15
N GLU A 207 -8.56 -1.10 29.33
CA GLU A 207 -8.83 -0.23 30.47
C GLU A 207 -7.57 0.53 30.90
N GLU A 208 -6.43 -0.13 30.97
CA GLU A 208 -5.17 0.52 31.30
C GLU A 208 -4.76 1.57 30.26
N MET A 209 -4.89 1.26 28.97
CA MET A 209 -4.59 2.23 27.91
C MET A 209 -5.50 3.47 27.99
N LEU A 210 -6.79 3.29 28.27
CA LEU A 210 -7.72 4.41 28.49
C LEU A 210 -7.32 5.22 29.73
N ARG A 211 -6.91 4.58 30.83
CA ARG A 211 -6.38 5.23 32.02
C ARG A 211 -5.12 6.04 31.76
N GLN A 212 -4.27 5.59 30.82
CA GLN A 212 -3.08 6.29 30.34
C GLN A 212 -3.39 7.41 29.33
N GLY A 213 -4.67 7.68 29.04
CA GLY A 213 -5.12 8.81 28.22
C GLY A 213 -5.21 8.51 26.72
N VAL A 214 -5.24 7.23 26.32
CA VAL A 214 -5.57 6.90 24.92
C VAL A 214 -7.03 7.29 24.65
N ASP A 215 -7.26 8.03 23.58
CA ASP A 215 -8.60 8.48 23.21
C ASP A 215 -9.49 7.28 22.83
N VAL A 216 -10.61 7.14 23.53
CA VAL A 216 -11.58 6.05 23.32
C VAL A 216 -12.25 6.09 21.94
N ASN A 217 -12.31 7.27 21.32
CA ASN A 217 -12.89 7.50 19.99
C ASN A 217 -11.84 7.61 18.88
N ALA A 218 -10.57 7.47 19.20
CA ALA A 218 -9.53 7.53 18.19
C ALA A 218 -9.65 6.37 17.18
N VAL A 219 -9.55 6.68 15.90
CA VAL A 219 -9.62 5.68 14.85
C VAL A 219 -8.24 5.14 14.48
N ALA A 220 -8.19 3.88 14.09
CA ALA A 220 -6.98 3.25 13.59
C ALA A 220 -7.28 2.22 12.50
N MET A 221 -6.29 1.95 11.65
CA MET A 221 -6.34 0.84 10.70
C MET A 221 -5.75 -0.41 11.31
N LEU A 222 -6.43 -1.54 11.09
CA LEU A 222 -5.85 -2.84 11.37
C LEU A 222 -4.82 -3.20 10.30
N PRO A 223 -3.75 -3.94 10.65
CA PRO A 223 -2.94 -4.64 9.68
C PRO A 223 -3.80 -5.53 8.78
N GLY A 224 -3.48 -5.61 7.47
CA GLY A 224 -4.29 -6.36 6.52
C GLY A 224 -4.52 -7.84 6.88
N SER A 225 -3.57 -8.48 7.59
CA SER A 225 -3.72 -9.83 8.12
C SER A 225 -4.82 -9.94 9.19
N ASP A 226 -4.92 -8.94 10.06
CA ASP A 226 -5.90 -8.94 11.16
C ASP A 226 -7.29 -8.53 10.66
N ALA A 227 -7.36 -7.56 9.71
CA ALA A 227 -8.63 -7.17 9.10
C ALA A 227 -9.31 -8.34 8.38
N ASN A 228 -8.55 -9.14 7.62
CA ASN A 228 -9.07 -10.32 6.94
C ASN A 228 -9.52 -11.43 7.91
N LEU A 229 -8.85 -11.55 9.07
CA LEU A 229 -9.19 -12.59 10.05
C LEU A 229 -10.53 -12.32 10.75
N TYR A 230 -10.91 -11.03 10.89
CA TYR A 230 -12.13 -10.62 11.62
C TYR A 230 -13.22 -10.06 10.69
N ASP A 231 -13.04 -10.20 9.37
CA ASP A 231 -13.97 -9.69 8.35
C ASP A 231 -14.25 -8.16 8.48
N LEU A 232 -13.29 -7.43 9.02
CA LEU A 232 -13.39 -6.01 9.23
C LEU A 232 -12.96 -5.22 7.98
N PRO A 233 -13.54 -4.04 7.74
CA PRO A 233 -13.19 -3.22 6.58
C PRO A 233 -11.73 -2.76 6.69
N MET A 234 -11.05 -2.66 5.53
CA MET A 234 -9.73 -2.03 5.43
C MET A 234 -9.86 -0.49 5.43
N LEU A 235 -10.55 0.03 6.44
CA LEU A 235 -10.71 1.45 6.74
C LEU A 235 -10.33 1.68 8.20
N PRO A 236 -9.94 2.92 8.57
CA PRO A 236 -9.83 3.29 9.96
C PRO A 236 -11.20 3.16 10.64
N ILE A 237 -11.24 2.50 11.79
CA ILE A 237 -12.44 2.29 12.62
C ILE A 237 -12.16 2.61 14.08
N THR A 238 -13.22 2.92 14.84
CA THR A 238 -13.13 3.14 16.28
C THR A 238 -12.98 1.83 17.06
N PRO A 239 -12.41 1.86 18.28
CA PRO A 239 -12.39 0.70 19.17
C PRO A 239 -13.78 0.12 19.43
N LEU A 240 -14.81 0.99 19.54
CA LEU A 240 -16.20 0.56 19.74
C LEU A 240 -16.74 -0.22 18.53
N CYS A 241 -16.52 0.31 17.30
CA CYS A 241 -16.89 -0.38 16.07
C CYS A 241 -16.25 -1.78 16.02
N ALA A 242 -14.96 -1.85 16.31
CA ALA A 242 -14.19 -3.10 16.30
C ALA A 242 -14.69 -4.11 17.35
N ALA A 243 -15.00 -3.64 18.57
CA ALA A 243 -15.52 -4.49 19.65
C ALA A 243 -16.91 -5.04 19.32
N LEU A 244 -17.80 -4.22 18.77
CA LEU A 244 -19.14 -4.62 18.32
C LEU A 244 -19.07 -5.65 17.19
N ALA A 245 -18.29 -5.39 16.15
CA ALA A 245 -18.08 -6.30 15.03
C ALA A 245 -17.49 -7.65 15.47
N SER A 246 -16.70 -7.65 16.55
CA SER A 246 -16.06 -8.86 17.10
C SER A 246 -16.84 -9.50 18.24
N HIS A 247 -18.07 -9.03 18.54
CA HIS A 247 -18.95 -9.53 19.60
C HIS A 247 -18.29 -9.55 20.99
N ARG A 248 -17.59 -8.46 21.37
CA ARG A 248 -16.87 -8.33 22.64
C ARG A 248 -17.66 -7.52 23.68
N GLU A 249 -18.77 -8.07 24.16
CA GLU A 249 -19.73 -7.35 25.02
C GLU A 249 -19.11 -6.65 26.23
N VAL A 250 -18.15 -7.32 26.91
CA VAL A 250 -17.49 -6.73 28.10
C VAL A 250 -16.70 -5.48 27.73
N ILE A 251 -15.97 -5.52 26.61
CA ILE A 251 -15.22 -4.35 26.12
C ILE A 251 -16.17 -3.27 25.61
N VAL A 252 -17.24 -3.62 24.90
CA VAL A 252 -18.26 -2.68 24.45
C VAL A 252 -18.80 -1.88 25.64
N LYS A 253 -19.20 -2.56 26.73
CA LYS A 253 -19.68 -1.90 27.94
C LYS A 253 -18.64 -0.95 28.53
N MET A 254 -17.41 -1.42 28.67
CA MET A 254 -16.32 -0.61 29.21
C MET A 254 -16.02 0.63 28.32
N LEU A 255 -15.97 0.49 27.00
CA LEU A 255 -15.74 1.60 26.08
C LEU A 255 -16.85 2.65 26.16
N VAL A 256 -18.13 2.21 26.26
CA VAL A 256 -19.29 3.11 26.44
C VAL A 256 -19.20 3.84 27.77
N GLU A 257 -18.84 3.17 28.87
CA GLU A 257 -18.61 3.79 30.19
C GLU A 257 -17.48 4.86 30.14
N HIS A 258 -16.52 4.70 29.23
CA HIS A 258 -15.46 5.69 28.99
C HIS A 258 -15.80 6.74 27.92
N GLY A 259 -17.06 6.80 27.45
CA GLY A 259 -17.54 7.83 26.54
C GLY A 259 -17.34 7.52 25.05
N ALA A 260 -17.23 6.24 24.68
CA ALA A 260 -17.21 5.85 23.27
C ALA A 260 -18.50 6.26 22.56
N GLN A 261 -18.36 6.89 21.39
CA GLN A 261 -19.49 7.41 20.61
C GLN A 261 -19.92 6.40 19.55
N TYR A 262 -21.24 6.22 19.43
CA TYR A 262 -21.85 5.45 18.37
C TYR A 262 -22.31 6.41 17.27
N ASP A 263 -21.47 6.61 16.28
CA ASP A 263 -21.67 7.59 15.21
C ASP A 263 -22.18 6.94 13.90
N ILE A 264 -22.44 7.74 12.89
CA ILE A 264 -22.91 7.27 11.58
C ILE A 264 -21.90 6.37 10.87
N PHE A 265 -20.59 6.56 11.10
CA PHE A 265 -19.54 5.74 10.48
C PHE A 265 -19.54 4.34 11.11
N THR A 266 -19.65 4.27 12.44
CA THR A 266 -19.81 3.02 13.18
C THR A 266 -21.09 2.29 12.79
N ALA A 267 -22.24 3.01 12.78
CA ALA A 267 -23.52 2.44 12.37
C ALA A 267 -23.50 1.91 10.94
N ALA A 268 -22.91 2.67 10.00
CA ALA A 268 -22.78 2.25 8.60
C ALA A 268 -21.86 1.03 8.43
N CYS A 269 -20.75 0.96 9.17
CA CYS A 269 -19.86 -0.18 9.18
C CYS A 269 -20.55 -1.46 9.68
N LEU A 270 -21.33 -1.34 10.74
CA LEU A 270 -22.01 -2.48 11.36
C LEU A 270 -23.30 -2.92 10.62
N GLY A 271 -23.78 -2.11 9.67
CA GLY A 271 -25.02 -2.38 8.95
C GLY A 271 -26.28 -2.05 9.78
N ASP A 272 -26.15 -1.19 10.80
CA ASP A 272 -27.28 -0.77 11.64
C ASP A 272 -28.17 0.23 10.89
N PHE A 273 -29.12 -0.34 10.15
CA PHE A 273 -30.03 0.40 9.27
C PHE A 273 -30.87 1.43 10.05
N ASP A 274 -31.37 1.05 11.22
CA ASP A 274 -32.25 1.92 12.01
C ASP A 274 -31.47 3.09 12.60
N ALA A 275 -30.29 2.86 13.16
CA ALA A 275 -29.42 3.94 13.64
C ALA A 275 -28.99 4.89 12.52
N VAL A 276 -28.60 4.38 11.35
CA VAL A 276 -28.27 5.23 10.19
C VAL A 276 -29.47 6.07 9.77
N ARG A 277 -30.67 5.49 9.71
CA ARG A 277 -31.90 6.23 9.37
C ARG A 277 -32.18 7.36 10.37
N GLU A 278 -32.14 7.06 11.66
CA GLU A 278 -32.39 8.05 12.72
C GLU A 278 -31.37 9.18 12.71
N LEU A 279 -30.08 8.86 12.53
CA LEU A 279 -29.02 9.86 12.39
C LEU A 279 -29.22 10.75 11.17
N LEU A 280 -29.63 10.19 10.03
CA LEU A 280 -29.90 10.95 8.81
C LEU A 280 -31.21 11.75 8.88
N ASP A 281 -32.21 11.29 9.64
CA ASP A 281 -33.46 12.04 9.88
C ASP A 281 -33.19 13.27 10.77
N SER A 282 -32.27 13.17 11.73
CA SER A 282 -31.87 14.27 12.60
C SER A 282 -30.88 15.24 11.93
N ALA A 283 -29.97 14.74 11.09
CA ALA A 283 -28.93 15.51 10.44
C ALA A 283 -28.63 14.97 9.01
N PRO A 284 -29.39 15.40 7.99
CA PRO A 284 -29.27 14.89 6.62
C PRO A 284 -27.89 15.08 5.98
N ASN A 285 -27.14 16.11 6.39
CA ASN A 285 -25.79 16.38 5.93
C ASN A 285 -24.78 15.28 6.29
N LEU A 286 -25.10 14.42 7.25
CA LEU A 286 -24.27 13.27 7.62
C LEU A 286 -24.10 12.26 6.49
N ALA A 287 -25.02 12.22 5.49
CA ALA A 287 -24.91 11.32 4.33
C ALA A 287 -23.56 11.46 3.60
N ASN A 288 -22.99 12.67 3.57
CA ASN A 288 -21.71 12.98 2.92
C ASN A 288 -20.66 13.51 3.91
N ALA A 289 -20.84 13.29 5.19
CA ALA A 289 -19.86 13.69 6.18
C ALA A 289 -18.54 12.96 5.93
N SER A 290 -17.42 13.67 6.12
CA SER A 290 -16.09 13.04 6.16
C SER A 290 -15.80 12.57 7.57
N ASP A 291 -15.28 11.35 7.71
CA ASP A 291 -14.85 10.80 8.98
C ASP A 291 -13.69 11.63 9.54
N PRO A 292 -13.90 12.36 10.65
CA PRO A 292 -12.90 13.28 11.19
C PRO A 292 -11.65 12.58 11.73
N GLY A 293 -11.77 11.30 12.03
CA GLY A 293 -10.65 10.49 12.52
C GLY A 293 -9.78 9.92 11.42
N CYS A 294 -10.16 10.07 10.15
CA CYS A 294 -9.39 9.53 9.04
C CYS A 294 -8.47 10.60 8.46
N ASP A 295 -7.15 10.35 8.49
CA ASP A 295 -6.14 11.16 7.77
C ASP A 295 -6.30 11.11 6.25
N VAL A 296 -7.13 10.20 5.75
CA VAL A 296 -7.45 10.03 4.32
C VAL A 296 -8.66 10.91 4.02
N ALA A 297 -8.51 11.84 3.09
CA ALA A 297 -9.61 12.72 2.69
C ALA A 297 -10.82 11.93 2.17
N ASP A 298 -12.00 12.41 2.53
CA ASP A 298 -13.30 11.97 2.00
C ASP A 298 -13.69 10.50 2.33
N VAL A 299 -13.30 9.96 3.49
CA VAL A 299 -13.90 8.71 4.00
C VAL A 299 -15.31 9.02 4.49
N THR A 300 -16.32 8.50 3.78
CA THR A 300 -17.74 8.79 4.03
C THR A 300 -18.46 7.59 4.66
N PRO A 301 -19.67 7.76 5.25
CA PRO A 301 -20.50 6.65 5.70
C PRO A 301 -20.75 5.60 4.62
N LEU A 302 -20.94 6.04 3.37
CA LEU A 302 -21.07 5.14 2.22
C LEU A 302 -19.83 4.26 2.03
N MET A 303 -18.63 4.80 2.25
CA MET A 303 -17.42 3.98 2.19
C MET A 303 -17.39 2.94 3.30
N HIS A 304 -17.74 3.28 4.53
CA HIS A 304 -17.83 2.32 5.63
C HIS A 304 -18.82 1.19 5.31
N ALA A 305 -20.01 1.53 4.82
CA ALA A 305 -21.02 0.54 4.43
C ALA A 305 -20.51 -0.39 3.29
N VAL A 306 -19.92 0.18 2.23
CA VAL A 306 -19.43 -0.60 1.06
C VAL A 306 -18.26 -1.50 1.45
N PHE A 307 -17.31 -1.00 2.22
CA PHE A 307 -16.14 -1.79 2.66
C PHE A 307 -16.54 -2.89 3.65
N ALA A 308 -17.63 -2.71 4.41
CA ALA A 308 -18.19 -3.72 5.30
C ALA A 308 -19.23 -4.65 4.63
N GLY A 309 -19.58 -4.40 3.36
CA GLY A 309 -20.54 -5.25 2.63
C GLY A 309 -22.01 -4.97 2.93
N GLN A 310 -22.35 -3.84 3.54
CA GLN A 310 -23.69 -3.51 4.06
C GLN A 310 -24.57 -2.92 2.96
N VAL A 311 -25.26 -3.80 2.23
CA VAL A 311 -26.06 -3.43 1.02
C VAL A 311 -27.20 -2.49 1.36
N GLU A 312 -28.01 -2.83 2.37
CA GLU A 312 -29.23 -2.07 2.74
C GLU A 312 -28.86 -0.66 3.25
N VAL A 313 -27.79 -0.57 4.04
CA VAL A 313 -27.28 0.72 4.52
C VAL A 313 -26.71 1.56 3.40
N ALA A 314 -25.93 0.97 2.49
CA ALA A 314 -25.42 1.67 1.33
C ALA A 314 -26.56 2.20 0.44
N GLN A 315 -27.62 1.40 0.25
CA GLN A 315 -28.81 1.82 -0.48
C GLN A 315 -29.58 2.95 0.23
N LEU A 316 -29.69 2.89 1.57
CA LEU A 316 -30.29 3.97 2.36
C LEU A 316 -29.50 5.26 2.21
N LEU A 317 -28.17 5.22 2.38
CA LEU A 317 -27.29 6.36 2.27
C LEU A 317 -27.41 7.02 0.88
N LEU A 318 -27.37 6.24 -0.19
CA LEU A 318 -27.53 6.74 -1.57
C LEU A 318 -28.91 7.37 -1.79
N ARG A 319 -29.99 6.79 -1.28
CA ARG A 319 -31.34 7.38 -1.31
C ARG A 319 -31.44 8.69 -0.53
N ARG A 320 -30.63 8.86 0.50
CA ARG A 320 -30.57 10.07 1.36
C ARG A 320 -29.53 11.08 0.87
N GLY A 321 -29.01 10.92 -0.38
CA GLY A 321 -28.14 11.88 -1.04
C GLY A 321 -26.65 11.67 -0.83
N ALA A 322 -26.22 10.52 -0.33
CA ALA A 322 -24.82 10.15 -0.39
C ALA A 322 -24.34 10.07 -1.84
N THR A 323 -23.14 10.59 -2.11
CA THR A 323 -22.56 10.64 -3.44
C THR A 323 -21.42 9.63 -3.59
N VAL A 324 -21.35 8.99 -4.74
CA VAL A 324 -20.24 8.13 -5.14
C VAL A 324 -18.99 8.98 -5.43
N GLY A 325 -19.17 10.09 -6.15
CA GLY A 325 -18.20 11.16 -6.37
C GLY A 325 -16.77 10.74 -6.64
N VAL A 326 -15.83 11.44 -6.01
CA VAL A 326 -14.38 11.22 -6.16
C VAL A 326 -13.91 9.85 -5.63
N ASN A 327 -14.73 9.19 -4.83
CA ASN A 327 -14.44 7.87 -4.28
C ASN A 327 -14.90 6.72 -5.18
N SER A 328 -15.45 7.01 -6.34
CA SER A 328 -16.02 6.05 -7.30
C SER A 328 -15.13 4.82 -7.49
N VAL A 329 -13.86 5.02 -7.85
CA VAL A 329 -12.88 3.94 -8.09
C VAL A 329 -12.61 3.10 -6.82
N ARG A 330 -12.55 3.74 -5.65
CA ARG A 330 -12.30 3.04 -4.38
C ARG A 330 -13.50 2.19 -3.96
N LEU A 331 -14.69 2.73 -4.10
CA LEU A 331 -15.95 2.06 -3.77
C LEU A 331 -16.18 0.83 -4.66
N ILE A 332 -16.07 1.01 -6.00
CA ILE A 332 -16.28 -0.10 -6.93
C ILE A 332 -15.23 -1.20 -6.75
N ARG A 333 -13.97 -0.82 -6.50
CA ARG A 333 -12.89 -1.77 -6.24
C ARG A 333 -13.14 -2.55 -4.94
N ALA A 334 -13.59 -1.89 -3.88
CA ALA A 334 -13.88 -2.53 -2.60
C ALA A 334 -15.01 -3.56 -2.75
N ALA A 335 -16.12 -3.17 -3.39
CA ALA A 335 -17.24 -4.06 -3.65
C ALA A 335 -16.84 -5.25 -4.54
N ALA A 336 -16.15 -5.00 -5.63
CA ALA A 336 -15.76 -6.01 -6.60
C ALA A 336 -14.73 -7.01 -6.04
N ASN A 337 -13.67 -6.54 -5.35
CA ASN A 337 -12.63 -7.41 -4.80
C ASN A 337 -13.13 -8.34 -3.69
N ARG A 338 -14.25 -8.01 -3.05
CA ARG A 338 -14.91 -8.84 -2.04
C ARG A 338 -16.07 -9.67 -2.57
N GLY A 339 -16.36 -9.57 -3.87
CA GLY A 339 -17.46 -10.33 -4.49
C GLY A 339 -18.85 -9.81 -4.16
N HIS A 340 -18.98 -8.58 -3.69
CA HIS A 340 -20.28 -7.97 -3.38
C HIS A 340 -21.00 -7.52 -4.64
N GLU A 341 -21.65 -8.46 -5.33
CA GLU A 341 -22.32 -8.22 -6.61
C GLU A 341 -23.42 -7.15 -6.50
N ALA A 342 -24.26 -7.24 -5.47
CA ALA A 342 -25.35 -6.27 -5.25
C ALA A 342 -24.82 -4.85 -4.99
N LEU A 343 -23.73 -4.68 -4.26
CA LEU A 343 -23.10 -3.38 -4.06
C LEU A 343 -22.46 -2.87 -5.34
N THR A 344 -21.86 -3.75 -6.14
CA THR A 344 -21.29 -3.38 -7.44
C THR A 344 -22.39 -2.84 -8.35
N ASP A 345 -23.53 -3.54 -8.47
CA ASP A 345 -24.68 -3.09 -9.24
C ASP A 345 -25.24 -1.75 -8.74
N LEU A 346 -25.38 -1.62 -7.43
CA LEU A 346 -25.85 -0.40 -6.77
C LEU A 346 -24.95 0.80 -7.07
N LEU A 347 -23.65 0.64 -6.93
CA LEU A 347 -22.67 1.70 -7.20
C LEU A 347 -22.64 2.08 -8.69
N LEU A 348 -22.69 1.11 -9.59
CA LEU A 348 -22.76 1.35 -11.03
C LEU A 348 -24.04 2.10 -11.43
N ALA A 349 -25.18 1.79 -10.79
CA ALA A 349 -26.45 2.49 -11.00
C ALA A 349 -26.40 3.96 -10.54
N HIS A 350 -25.53 4.29 -9.58
CA HIS A 350 -25.30 5.63 -9.05
C HIS A 350 -24.07 6.33 -9.64
N GLY A 351 -23.60 5.88 -10.81
CA GLY A 351 -22.55 6.55 -11.57
C GLY A 351 -21.11 6.24 -11.17
N ALA A 352 -20.88 5.11 -10.49
CA ALA A 352 -19.54 4.66 -10.26
C ALA A 352 -18.85 4.28 -11.58
N GLU A 353 -17.62 4.77 -11.78
CA GLU A 353 -16.81 4.42 -12.93
C GLU A 353 -16.10 3.08 -12.71
N PRO A 354 -16.16 2.13 -13.64
CA PRO A 354 -15.59 0.79 -13.51
C PRO A 354 -14.05 0.76 -13.72
N ALA A 355 -13.36 1.80 -13.29
CA ALA A 355 -11.91 1.93 -13.48
C ALA A 355 -11.11 0.99 -12.57
N ALA A 356 -10.01 0.43 -13.10
CA ALA A 356 -8.96 -0.30 -12.39
C ALA A 356 -9.44 -1.40 -11.41
N ILE A 357 -9.87 -2.52 -11.95
CA ILE A 357 -10.33 -3.70 -11.19
C ILE A 357 -9.11 -4.51 -10.71
N GLY A 358 -9.17 -5.02 -9.48
CA GLY A 358 -8.12 -5.91 -8.96
C GLY A 358 -8.08 -7.27 -9.68
N ALA A 359 -6.88 -7.84 -9.82
CA ALA A 359 -6.68 -9.11 -10.54
C ALA A 359 -7.56 -10.27 -10.04
N GLY A 360 -7.85 -10.31 -8.73
CA GLY A 360 -8.71 -11.34 -8.13
C GLY A 360 -10.14 -11.36 -8.67
N VAL A 361 -10.69 -10.21 -9.05
CA VAL A 361 -12.08 -10.12 -9.54
C VAL A 361 -12.26 -10.91 -10.83
N TRP A 362 -11.27 -10.86 -11.73
CA TRP A 362 -11.32 -11.56 -13.03
C TRP A 362 -11.46 -13.08 -12.90
N VAL A 363 -10.98 -13.65 -11.81
CA VAL A 363 -11.02 -15.11 -11.58
C VAL A 363 -12.11 -15.51 -10.60
N MET A 364 -12.16 -14.82 -9.46
CA MET A 364 -13.02 -15.25 -8.35
C MET A 364 -14.48 -14.82 -8.56
N TYR A 365 -14.68 -13.71 -9.30
CA TYR A 365 -16.00 -13.10 -9.46
C TYR A 365 -16.30 -12.77 -10.93
N PRO A 366 -16.39 -13.78 -11.83
CA PRO A 366 -16.56 -13.55 -13.26
C PRO A 366 -17.86 -12.79 -13.60
N ALA A 367 -18.95 -13.00 -12.86
CA ALA A 367 -20.17 -12.23 -13.07
C ALA A 367 -20.00 -10.72 -12.81
N ILE A 368 -19.20 -10.35 -11.80
CA ILE A 368 -18.83 -8.97 -11.53
C ILE A 368 -17.92 -8.44 -12.62
N ALA A 369 -16.93 -9.21 -13.05
CA ALA A 369 -16.02 -8.83 -14.13
C ALA A 369 -16.78 -8.57 -15.43
N ASP A 370 -17.71 -9.44 -15.82
CA ASP A 370 -18.58 -9.27 -17.00
C ASP A 370 -19.37 -7.96 -16.93
N LYS A 371 -19.98 -7.64 -15.78
CA LYS A 371 -20.71 -6.39 -15.56
C LYS A 371 -19.83 -5.15 -15.68
N LEU A 372 -18.63 -5.21 -15.12
CA LEU A 372 -17.68 -4.11 -15.15
C LEU A 372 -17.13 -3.87 -16.56
N VAL A 373 -16.83 -4.96 -17.31
CA VAL A 373 -16.42 -4.87 -18.72
C VAL A 373 -17.54 -4.29 -19.59
N ALA A 374 -18.78 -4.71 -19.37
CA ALA A 374 -19.95 -4.14 -20.07
C ALA A 374 -20.13 -2.62 -19.82
N ARG A 375 -19.51 -2.09 -18.76
CA ARG A 375 -19.50 -0.67 -18.40
C ARG A 375 -18.19 0.03 -18.74
N GLY A 376 -17.27 -0.63 -19.50
CA GLY A 376 -16.03 -0.05 -20.00
C GLY A 376 -14.78 -0.33 -19.16
N ALA A 377 -14.84 -1.25 -18.19
CA ALA A 377 -13.62 -1.70 -17.53
C ALA A 377 -12.66 -2.33 -18.55
N ASN A 378 -11.39 -1.92 -18.49
CA ASN A 378 -10.38 -2.36 -19.44
C ASN A 378 -9.26 -3.14 -18.70
N VAL A 379 -9.07 -4.40 -19.07
CA VAL A 379 -8.01 -5.25 -18.54
C VAL A 379 -6.60 -4.73 -18.89
N ASN A 380 -6.50 -3.93 -19.95
CA ASN A 380 -5.25 -3.35 -20.46
C ASN A 380 -5.00 -1.90 -19.97
N GLN A 381 -5.75 -1.40 -19.00
CA GLN A 381 -5.59 -0.04 -18.48
C GLN A 381 -4.17 0.19 -17.90
N GLU A 382 -3.56 -0.85 -17.35
CA GLU A 382 -2.15 -0.91 -16.97
C GLU A 382 -1.48 -2.05 -17.74
N PRO A 383 -1.07 -1.81 -19.02
CA PRO A 383 -0.56 -2.86 -19.89
C PRO A 383 0.64 -3.60 -19.26
N GLY A 384 0.59 -4.92 -19.29
CA GLY A 384 1.65 -5.78 -18.81
C GLY A 384 1.72 -6.02 -17.31
N ILE A 385 1.16 -5.14 -16.46
CA ILE A 385 1.24 -5.31 -15.00
C ILE A 385 0.49 -6.56 -14.56
N TRP A 386 -0.75 -6.75 -15.02
CA TRP A 386 -1.57 -7.89 -14.64
C TRP A 386 -1.01 -9.21 -15.16
N ILE A 387 -0.52 -9.22 -16.40
CA ILE A 387 0.13 -10.37 -17.01
C ILE A 387 1.43 -10.67 -16.26
N GLY A 388 2.22 -9.64 -15.97
CA GLY A 388 3.44 -9.78 -15.16
C GLY A 388 3.17 -10.40 -13.79
N MET A 389 2.11 -10.00 -13.10
CA MET A 389 1.72 -10.56 -11.80
C MET A 389 1.30 -12.03 -11.90
N CYS A 390 0.60 -12.44 -12.98
CA CYS A 390 0.21 -13.83 -13.21
C CYS A 390 1.40 -14.72 -13.57
N CYS A 391 2.45 -14.14 -14.13
CA CYS A 391 3.54 -14.89 -14.76
C CYS A 391 4.89 -14.79 -14.02
N THR A 392 5.09 -13.86 -13.09
CA THR A 392 6.45 -13.60 -12.56
C THR A 392 6.80 -14.30 -11.27
N GLY A 393 5.97 -15.07 -10.63
CA GLY A 393 6.33 -15.79 -9.40
C GLY A 393 7.00 -14.95 -8.27
N ASN A 394 6.99 -13.63 -8.38
CA ASN A 394 7.86 -12.69 -7.65
C ASN A 394 7.47 -12.44 -6.18
N SER A 395 6.67 -13.32 -5.59
CA SER A 395 6.31 -13.24 -4.17
C SER A 395 5.97 -14.61 -3.58
N GLY A 396 6.62 -15.67 -4.04
CA GLY A 396 6.30 -17.03 -3.61
C GLY A 396 4.95 -17.54 -4.16
N HIS A 397 4.40 -16.85 -5.18
CA HIS A 397 3.15 -17.26 -5.81
C HIS A 397 3.35 -18.50 -6.66
N LYS A 398 2.47 -19.46 -6.42
CA LYS A 398 2.32 -20.64 -7.28
C LYS A 398 1.71 -20.22 -8.61
N GLU A 399 1.95 -21.01 -9.64
CA GLU A 399 1.31 -20.89 -10.94
C GLU A 399 -0.20 -20.65 -10.82
N ASN A 400 -0.72 -19.62 -11.49
CA ASN A 400 -2.15 -19.31 -11.52
C ASN A 400 -2.69 -19.24 -12.96
N ALA A 401 -2.80 -20.41 -13.59
CA ALA A 401 -3.32 -20.54 -14.95
C ALA A 401 -4.79 -20.07 -15.07
N ALA A 402 -5.59 -20.21 -14.02
CA ALA A 402 -6.98 -19.74 -14.01
C ALA A 402 -7.06 -18.22 -14.18
N LEU A 403 -6.19 -17.48 -13.47
CA LEU A 403 -6.11 -16.02 -13.60
C LEU A 403 -5.63 -15.63 -15.01
N ALA A 404 -4.59 -16.28 -15.54
CA ALA A 404 -4.09 -16.01 -16.89
C ALA A 404 -5.19 -16.21 -17.94
N ARG A 405 -5.89 -17.35 -17.91
CA ARG A 405 -7.00 -17.64 -18.83
C ARG A 405 -8.16 -16.65 -18.68
N ALA A 406 -8.51 -16.25 -17.47
CA ALA A 406 -9.57 -15.26 -17.26
C ALA A 406 -9.19 -13.89 -17.86
N MET A 407 -7.97 -13.43 -17.64
CA MET A 407 -7.51 -12.14 -18.18
C MET A 407 -7.47 -12.18 -19.73
N LEU A 408 -6.98 -13.28 -20.29
CA LEU A 408 -6.96 -13.49 -21.75
C LEU A 408 -8.38 -13.50 -22.33
N ARG A 409 -9.35 -14.14 -21.66
CA ARG A 409 -10.77 -14.11 -22.04
C ARG A 409 -11.34 -12.69 -22.13
N TYR A 410 -10.90 -11.79 -21.24
CA TYR A 410 -11.29 -10.39 -21.23
C TYR A 410 -10.44 -9.49 -22.13
N GLY A 411 -9.60 -10.07 -23.00
CA GLY A 411 -8.84 -9.35 -24.02
C GLY A 411 -7.53 -8.74 -23.49
N ALA A 412 -6.89 -9.38 -22.51
CA ALA A 412 -5.55 -8.98 -22.10
C ALA A 412 -4.57 -9.07 -23.26
N ASP A 413 -3.77 -8.03 -23.46
CA ASP A 413 -2.79 -7.95 -24.53
C ASP A 413 -1.58 -8.85 -24.23
N VAL A 414 -1.49 -9.96 -24.96
CA VAL A 414 -0.38 -10.94 -24.85
C VAL A 414 0.98 -10.37 -25.29
N THR A 415 0.96 -9.27 -26.06
CA THR A 415 2.17 -8.62 -26.57
C THR A 415 2.69 -7.52 -25.65
N ALA A 416 1.88 -7.11 -24.68
CA ALA A 416 2.24 -6.08 -23.71
C ALA A 416 3.52 -6.45 -22.95
N LEU A 417 4.37 -5.44 -22.70
CA LEU A 417 5.63 -5.63 -22.00
C LEU A 417 5.48 -5.28 -20.51
N TYR A 418 5.97 -6.18 -19.65
CA TYR A 418 6.18 -5.94 -18.23
C TYR A 418 7.67 -6.07 -17.92
N LYS A 419 8.30 -4.97 -17.49
CA LYS A 419 9.76 -4.92 -17.25
C LYS A 419 10.56 -5.41 -18.46
N GLY A 420 10.17 -4.96 -19.65
CA GLY A 420 10.82 -5.30 -20.90
C GLY A 420 10.61 -6.74 -21.40
N ARG A 421 9.66 -7.48 -20.86
CA ARG A 421 9.33 -8.88 -21.17
C ARG A 421 7.86 -9.02 -21.49
N THR A 422 7.51 -9.88 -22.44
CA THR A 422 6.13 -10.34 -22.60
C THR A 422 5.73 -11.32 -21.48
N ALA A 423 4.44 -11.55 -21.34
CA ALA A 423 3.93 -12.57 -20.41
C ALA A 423 4.58 -13.94 -20.62
N LEU A 424 4.81 -14.31 -21.90
CA LEU A 424 5.40 -15.60 -22.25
C LEU A 424 6.86 -15.73 -21.78
N HIS A 425 7.67 -14.65 -21.85
CA HIS A 425 9.02 -14.64 -21.27
C HIS A 425 8.97 -14.90 -19.75
N CYS A 426 8.07 -14.20 -19.06
CA CYS A 426 7.95 -14.30 -17.60
C CYS A 426 7.50 -15.69 -17.16
N ALA A 427 6.47 -16.25 -17.82
CA ALA A 427 5.92 -17.57 -17.51
C ALA A 427 6.92 -18.69 -17.81
N ALA A 428 7.60 -18.62 -18.94
CA ALA A 428 8.63 -19.58 -19.33
C ALA A 428 9.79 -19.60 -18.32
N LYS A 429 10.30 -18.44 -17.95
CA LYS A 429 11.35 -18.29 -16.93
C LYS A 429 10.94 -18.80 -15.56
N ALA A 430 9.68 -18.60 -15.17
CA ALA A 430 9.12 -19.05 -13.89
C ALA A 430 8.82 -20.56 -13.87
N GLY A 431 8.80 -21.23 -15.02
CA GLY A 431 8.44 -22.65 -15.13
C GLY A 431 6.93 -22.93 -15.07
N PHE A 432 6.10 -21.93 -15.37
CA PHE A 432 4.63 -22.02 -15.30
C PHE A 432 4.05 -22.63 -16.58
N VAL A 433 4.02 -23.95 -16.63
CA VAL A 433 3.65 -24.74 -17.81
C VAL A 433 2.25 -24.40 -18.31
N HIS A 434 1.25 -24.41 -17.43
CA HIS A 434 -0.15 -24.18 -17.81
C HIS A 434 -0.45 -22.73 -18.18
N VAL A 435 0.33 -21.77 -17.65
CA VAL A 435 0.26 -20.37 -18.08
C VAL A 435 0.87 -20.21 -19.46
N VAL A 436 2.01 -20.87 -19.75
CA VAL A 436 2.63 -20.88 -21.07
C VAL A 436 1.69 -21.46 -22.11
N GLU A 437 1.04 -22.61 -21.82
CA GLU A 437 0.03 -23.20 -22.70
C GLU A 437 -1.12 -22.23 -23.00
N ALA A 438 -1.69 -21.58 -21.97
CA ALA A 438 -2.76 -20.61 -22.16
C ALA A 438 -2.33 -19.39 -23.01
N LEU A 439 -1.10 -18.91 -22.83
CA LEU A 439 -0.57 -17.80 -23.61
C LEU A 439 -0.34 -18.18 -25.07
N ILE A 440 0.13 -19.40 -25.35
CA ILE A 440 0.29 -19.94 -26.69
C ILE A 440 -1.07 -20.08 -27.40
N GLU A 441 -2.06 -20.66 -26.70
CA GLU A 441 -3.44 -20.80 -27.22
C GLU A 441 -4.06 -19.43 -27.62
N CYS A 442 -3.67 -18.36 -26.94
CA CYS A 442 -4.15 -16.99 -27.20
C CYS A 442 -3.22 -16.18 -28.15
N GLY A 443 -2.30 -16.85 -28.84
CA GLY A 443 -1.46 -16.21 -29.86
C GLY A 443 -0.22 -15.48 -29.33
N GLY A 444 0.26 -15.83 -28.15
CA GLY A 444 1.53 -15.31 -27.62
C GLY A 444 2.70 -15.64 -28.58
N ASP A 445 3.48 -14.62 -28.94
CA ASP A 445 4.62 -14.79 -29.85
C ASP A 445 5.78 -15.50 -29.13
N LEU A 446 6.01 -16.76 -29.53
CA LEU A 446 7.07 -17.62 -29.00
C LEU A 446 8.49 -17.12 -29.32
N ASN A 447 8.62 -16.22 -30.28
CA ASN A 447 9.89 -15.69 -30.76
C ASN A 447 10.02 -14.18 -30.51
N ALA A 448 9.10 -13.58 -29.76
CA ALA A 448 9.21 -12.20 -29.34
C ALA A 448 10.54 -11.97 -28.63
N LEU A 449 11.14 -10.78 -28.84
CA LEU A 449 12.38 -10.40 -28.18
C LEU A 449 12.09 -9.48 -26.99
N ASN A 450 12.69 -9.79 -25.84
CA ASN A 450 12.69 -8.88 -24.70
C ASN A 450 13.70 -7.74 -24.91
N GLU A 451 13.80 -6.81 -23.98
CA GLU A 451 14.76 -5.67 -24.05
C GLU A 451 16.24 -6.11 -24.13
N ARG A 452 16.54 -7.36 -23.78
CA ARG A 452 17.89 -7.95 -23.88
C ARG A 452 18.10 -8.73 -25.19
N GLY A 453 17.14 -8.69 -26.12
CA GLY A 453 17.19 -9.46 -27.35
C GLY A 453 17.03 -10.97 -27.15
N GLN A 454 16.43 -11.41 -26.05
CA GLN A 454 16.21 -12.81 -25.74
C GLN A 454 14.78 -13.23 -26.09
N THR A 455 14.60 -14.45 -26.58
CA THR A 455 13.29 -15.08 -26.73
C THR A 455 12.81 -15.70 -25.40
N PRO A 456 11.52 -16.08 -25.26
CA PRO A 456 11.06 -16.87 -24.12
C PRO A 456 11.87 -18.16 -23.90
N LEU A 457 12.31 -18.80 -24.97
CA LEU A 457 13.17 -20.00 -24.90
C LEU A 457 14.57 -19.69 -24.33
N ASP A 458 15.16 -18.52 -24.68
CA ASP A 458 16.44 -18.11 -24.13
C ASP A 458 16.34 -17.77 -22.62
N GLU A 459 15.20 -17.23 -22.15
CA GLU A 459 14.94 -16.97 -20.72
C GLU A 459 14.87 -18.26 -19.88
N VAL A 460 14.44 -19.40 -20.48
CA VAL A 460 14.45 -20.71 -19.82
C VAL A 460 15.88 -21.17 -19.52
N GLU A 461 16.81 -20.91 -20.44
CA GLU A 461 18.24 -21.26 -20.26
C GLU A 461 18.87 -20.45 -19.11
N ASP A 462 18.43 -19.20 -18.92
CA ASP A 462 18.89 -18.31 -17.86
C ASP A 462 18.14 -18.50 -16.51
N ALA A 463 17.14 -19.39 -16.47
CA ALA A 463 16.36 -19.65 -15.27
C ALA A 463 17.14 -20.42 -14.20
N GLY A 464 16.78 -20.24 -12.94
CA GLY A 464 17.38 -20.95 -11.80
C GLY A 464 17.19 -22.48 -11.84
N LYS A 465 17.94 -23.21 -11.01
CA LYS A 465 17.87 -24.69 -10.93
C LYS A 465 16.53 -25.25 -10.42
N SER A 466 15.62 -24.38 -10.00
CA SER A 466 14.34 -24.77 -9.36
C SER A 466 13.22 -25.11 -10.33
N ILE A 467 13.43 -24.96 -11.66
CA ILE A 467 12.43 -25.27 -12.68
C ILE A 467 12.83 -26.49 -13.50
N ASP A 468 11.85 -27.22 -14.01
CA ASP A 468 12.06 -28.27 -14.99
C ASP A 468 12.27 -27.64 -16.39
N ARG A 469 13.53 -27.24 -16.65
CA ARG A 469 13.93 -26.58 -17.89
C ARG A 469 13.70 -27.45 -19.11
N GLU A 470 13.93 -28.75 -19.00
CA GLU A 470 13.84 -29.65 -20.11
C GLU A 470 12.40 -29.83 -20.60
N SER A 471 11.45 -29.98 -19.67
CA SER A 471 10.03 -30.02 -20.00
C SER A 471 9.54 -28.70 -20.60
N MET A 472 9.91 -27.56 -20.02
CA MET A 472 9.56 -26.25 -20.56
C MET A 472 10.17 -26.02 -21.96
N ARG A 473 11.42 -26.38 -22.14
CA ARG A 473 12.11 -26.31 -23.45
C ARG A 473 11.40 -27.14 -24.51
N ARG A 474 11.04 -28.38 -24.18
CA ARG A 474 10.30 -29.28 -25.10
C ARG A 474 8.95 -28.67 -25.47
N LEU A 475 8.21 -28.15 -24.50
CA LEU A 475 6.94 -27.50 -24.74
C LEU A 475 7.07 -26.33 -25.73
N LEU A 476 7.98 -25.40 -25.47
CA LEU A 476 8.19 -24.22 -26.32
C LEU A 476 8.63 -24.62 -27.74
N ILE A 477 9.57 -25.55 -27.88
CA ILE A 477 10.05 -26.04 -29.17
C ILE A 477 8.94 -26.79 -29.96
N ALA A 478 8.14 -27.61 -29.30
CA ALA A 478 7.02 -28.31 -29.91
C ALA A 478 6.00 -27.34 -30.56
N HIS A 479 5.88 -26.10 -29.99
CA HIS A 479 5.01 -25.03 -30.51
C HIS A 479 5.73 -24.05 -31.45
N GLY A 480 7.01 -24.27 -31.80
CA GLY A 480 7.73 -23.48 -32.80
C GLY A 480 8.66 -22.40 -32.27
N ALA A 481 8.95 -22.39 -30.96
CA ALA A 481 9.94 -21.47 -30.40
C ALA A 481 11.34 -21.75 -30.99
N ARG A 482 12.08 -20.68 -31.24
CA ARG A 482 13.45 -20.72 -31.74
C ARG A 482 14.37 -19.92 -30.83
N PRO A 483 15.59 -20.41 -30.53
CA PRO A 483 16.55 -19.60 -29.78
C PRO A 483 17.05 -18.45 -30.65
N ASN A 484 17.30 -17.28 -30.05
CA ASN A 484 17.96 -16.20 -30.79
C ASN A 484 19.46 -16.52 -30.95
N LYS A 485 19.89 -16.81 -32.16
CA LYS A 485 21.29 -17.16 -32.50
C LYS A 485 22.27 -15.97 -32.37
N HIS A 486 21.78 -14.76 -32.15
CA HIS A 486 22.62 -13.56 -32.04
C HIS A 486 22.91 -13.16 -30.57
N LYS A 487 23.26 -14.14 -29.73
CA LYS A 487 23.88 -13.80 -28.41
C LYS A 487 25.26 -13.18 -28.68
N THR A 488 25.32 -11.88 -28.97
CA THR A 488 26.52 -11.08 -28.69
C THR A 488 26.60 -10.94 -27.19
N ILE A 489 27.43 -11.73 -26.52
CA ILE A 489 27.87 -11.49 -25.14
C ILE A 489 28.65 -10.20 -25.20
N PRO A 490 28.24 -9.11 -24.52
CA PRO A 490 29.12 -7.98 -24.32
C PRO A 490 30.28 -8.49 -23.44
N GLN A 491 31.52 -8.29 -23.96
CA GLN A 491 32.76 -8.49 -23.20
C GLN A 491 32.85 -7.51 -22.05
#